data_964caf834cdf11ea12b6248074a5fe7e
#
_entry.id   964caf834cdf11ea12b6248074a5fe7e
#
_cell.length_a   1.000
_cell.length_b   1.000
_cell.length_c   1.000
_cell.angle_alpha   90.00
_cell.angle_beta   90.00
_cell.angle_gamma   90.00
#
_symmetry.space_group_name_H-M   'P 1'
#
loop_
_entity.id
_entity.type
_entity.pdbx_description
1 polymer ?
#
loop_
_entity_poly.entity_id
_entity_poly.type
_entity_poly.pdbx_seq_one_letter_code
_entity_poly.pdbx_strand_id
1 'polypeptide(L)'
;MTRVIRTLAAASAIAASIAAAHSIWNSRTLPTAIPPEQPREPGANVGRISLLLPARNEAENISTALTSAIRQSDVDEIIVLDDASTDHTADIATDLAAKDLRVQVHRGAADGLPLGWLGKAWACERLSHYATGDVLVFIDADVELNPGAVAAATAIMRDLDLDMVCPYPRQQTTTALTRLVQPLLQWSWLTFVPNHLSMRKQLPSMAVGNGQFLVVNADSYRRVGSHESVANEILEDVALARAFRVAGLRTAVVDGSAIAQCRMYTSDRALVDGYTKSLWSAFGSTPAAVTTMAVLTLVYVLPAVLAIVSRDQATRRWGALGYVAAVGGRVAVARRTGQRVWPDSLAAPASVVSLVALTGLSLLRHRRGTITWKGRALPR
;
A
#
# COMPACT_ATOMS: atom_id res chain seq x y z
N MET A 1 -21.10 -30.99 -22.01
CA MET A 1 -20.42 -29.66 -22.08
C MET A 1 -21.25 -28.58 -21.40
N THR A 2 -22.50 -28.32 -21.76
CA THR A 2 -23.35 -27.27 -21.19
C THR A 2 -23.54 -27.36 -19.68
N ARG A 3 -23.69 -28.57 -19.11
CA ARG A 3 -23.84 -28.77 -17.65
C ARG A 3 -22.57 -28.37 -16.88
N VAL A 4 -21.39 -28.69 -17.38
CA VAL A 4 -20.10 -28.34 -16.77
C VAL A 4 -19.92 -26.83 -16.75
N ILE A 5 -20.18 -26.15 -17.89
CA ILE A 5 -20.05 -24.68 -17.98
C ILE A 5 -21.02 -23.99 -17.02
N ARG A 6 -22.27 -24.51 -16.89
CA ARG A 6 -23.25 -23.98 -15.94
C ARG A 6 -22.78 -24.13 -14.49
N THR A 7 -22.22 -25.29 -14.13
CA THR A 7 -21.68 -25.53 -12.79
C THR A 7 -20.51 -24.56 -12.48
N LEU A 8 -19.59 -24.37 -13.44
CA LEU A 8 -18.50 -23.41 -13.29
C LEU A 8 -19.03 -21.97 -13.14
N ALA A 9 -20.00 -21.57 -13.93
CA ALA A 9 -20.61 -20.24 -13.82
C ALA A 9 -21.27 -20.02 -12.44
N ALA A 10 -21.98 -21.03 -11.94
CA ALA A 10 -22.58 -20.98 -10.61
C ALA A 10 -21.52 -20.89 -9.50
N ALA A 11 -20.49 -21.73 -9.56
CA ALA A 11 -19.38 -21.70 -8.59
C ALA A 11 -18.64 -20.37 -8.58
N SER A 12 -18.33 -19.80 -9.77
CA SER A 12 -17.71 -18.48 -9.90
C SER A 12 -18.60 -17.38 -9.33
N ALA A 13 -19.91 -17.41 -9.61
CA ALA A 13 -20.85 -16.40 -9.10
C ALA A 13 -20.97 -16.47 -7.57
N ILE A 14 -21.02 -17.67 -7.00
CA ILE A 14 -21.06 -17.86 -5.54
C ILE A 14 -19.75 -17.33 -4.92
N ALA A 15 -18.59 -17.67 -5.48
CA ALA A 15 -17.30 -17.19 -4.99
C ALA A 15 -17.19 -15.65 -5.06
N ALA A 16 -17.62 -15.05 -6.18
CA ALA A 16 -17.66 -13.59 -6.33
C ALA A 16 -18.63 -12.93 -5.31
N SER A 17 -19.77 -13.56 -5.04
CA SER A 17 -20.75 -13.05 -4.06
C SER A 17 -20.21 -13.13 -2.62
N ILE A 18 -19.52 -14.20 -2.25
CA ILE A 18 -18.87 -14.34 -0.94
C ILE A 18 -17.75 -13.27 -0.80
N ALA A 19 -16.91 -13.11 -1.81
CA ALA A 19 -15.87 -12.11 -1.83
C ALA A 19 -16.43 -10.68 -1.74
N ALA A 20 -17.54 -10.38 -2.44
CA ALA A 20 -18.21 -9.10 -2.36
C ALA A 20 -18.79 -8.84 -0.96
N ALA A 21 -19.47 -9.83 -0.37
CA ALA A 21 -19.97 -9.74 1.00
C ALA A 21 -18.85 -9.47 2.00
N HIS A 22 -17.73 -10.16 1.86
CA HIS A 22 -16.54 -9.95 2.70
C HIS A 22 -15.93 -8.55 2.51
N SER A 23 -15.81 -8.07 1.25
CA SER A 23 -15.37 -6.70 0.95
C SER A 23 -16.28 -5.66 1.60
N ILE A 24 -17.60 -5.85 1.53
CA ILE A 24 -18.60 -4.94 2.13
C ILE A 24 -18.46 -4.95 3.66
N TRP A 25 -18.30 -6.12 4.26
CA TRP A 25 -18.09 -6.26 5.70
C TRP A 25 -16.82 -5.54 6.15
N ASN A 26 -15.69 -5.86 5.54
CA ASN A 26 -14.41 -5.22 5.85
C ASN A 26 -14.46 -3.71 5.63
N SER A 27 -15.09 -3.23 4.55
CA SER A 27 -15.24 -1.80 4.29
C SER A 27 -16.05 -1.07 5.36
N ARG A 28 -17.02 -1.74 5.99
CA ARG A 28 -17.84 -1.17 7.07
C ARG A 28 -17.17 -1.21 8.43
N THR A 29 -16.30 -2.18 8.66
CA THR A 29 -15.65 -2.41 9.96
C THR A 29 -14.21 -1.91 10.03
N LEU A 30 -13.66 -1.44 8.92
CA LEU A 30 -12.30 -0.89 8.88
C LEU A 30 -12.25 0.39 9.72
N PRO A 31 -11.36 0.50 10.72
CA PRO A 31 -11.15 1.74 11.45
C PRO A 31 -10.68 2.87 10.51
N THR A 32 -11.03 4.11 10.83
CA THR A 32 -10.64 5.31 10.08
C THR A 32 -9.80 6.20 10.96
N ALA A 33 -8.67 6.67 10.43
CA ALA A 33 -7.91 7.73 11.05
C ALA A 33 -8.63 9.07 10.78
N ILE A 34 -9.05 9.74 11.86
CA ILE A 34 -9.78 11.01 11.80
C ILE A 34 -8.97 12.04 12.57
N PRO A 35 -8.69 13.23 11.99
CA PRO A 35 -8.02 14.29 12.72
C PRO A 35 -8.80 14.65 14.00
N PRO A 36 -8.12 14.82 15.14
CA PRO A 36 -8.77 15.25 16.36
C PRO A 36 -9.36 16.65 16.17
N GLU A 37 -10.53 16.91 16.80
CA GLU A 37 -11.21 18.21 16.71
C GLU A 37 -10.40 19.34 17.32
N GLN A 38 -9.52 19.04 18.27
CA GLN A 38 -8.63 20.00 18.92
C GLN A 38 -7.17 19.63 18.66
N PRO A 39 -6.30 20.65 18.48
CA PRO A 39 -4.86 20.43 18.45
C PRO A 39 -4.41 19.72 19.74
N ARG A 40 -3.30 18.98 19.64
CA ARG A 40 -2.66 18.32 20.78
C ARG A 40 -2.43 19.35 21.90
N GLU A 41 -2.93 19.06 23.11
CA GLU A 41 -2.59 19.87 24.28
C GLU A 41 -1.09 19.71 24.59
N PRO A 42 -0.39 20.83 24.92
CA PRO A 42 0.98 20.75 25.39
C PRO A 42 1.04 19.87 26.66
N GLY A 43 1.80 18.77 26.60
CA GLY A 43 1.91 17.80 27.70
C GLY A 43 1.04 16.55 27.58
N ALA A 44 0.23 16.40 26.54
CA ALA A 44 -0.39 15.12 26.23
C ALA A 44 0.69 14.05 25.99
N ASN A 45 0.58 12.91 26.69
CA ASN A 45 1.61 11.87 26.82
C ASN A 45 1.82 11.03 25.53
N VAL A 46 2.07 11.66 24.40
CA VAL A 46 2.29 11.03 23.09
C VAL A 46 3.77 10.96 22.73
N GLY A 47 4.70 11.26 23.61
CA GLY A 47 6.12 11.28 23.27
C GLY A 47 6.49 12.27 22.15
N ARG A 48 7.74 12.32 21.76
CA ARG A 48 8.23 13.07 20.60
C ARG A 48 7.94 12.33 19.32
N ILE A 49 7.62 13.06 18.25
CA ILE A 49 7.30 12.49 16.93
C ILE A 49 8.36 12.91 15.92
N SER A 50 9.03 11.92 15.32
CA SER A 50 9.95 12.11 14.20
C SER A 50 9.27 11.69 12.90
N LEU A 51 9.16 12.62 11.93
CA LEU A 51 8.68 12.33 10.60
C LEU A 51 9.86 12.07 9.67
N LEU A 52 9.87 10.92 9.01
CA LEU A 52 10.99 10.35 8.28
C LEU A 52 10.62 10.18 6.81
N LEU A 53 11.36 10.85 5.92
CA LEU A 53 11.06 10.91 4.50
C LEU A 53 12.26 10.42 3.66
N PRO A 54 12.26 9.14 3.24
CA PRO A 54 13.25 8.64 2.30
C PRO A 54 12.95 9.15 0.89
N ALA A 55 13.94 9.68 0.20
CA ALA A 55 13.78 10.21 -1.15
C ALA A 55 14.90 9.73 -2.08
N ARG A 56 14.56 9.32 -3.30
CA ARG A 56 15.51 9.05 -4.38
C ARG A 56 14.88 9.33 -5.73
N ASN A 57 15.39 10.32 -6.44
CA ASN A 57 14.88 10.75 -7.74
C ASN A 57 13.37 11.07 -7.65
N GLU A 58 13.04 12.01 -6.76
CA GLU A 58 11.67 12.44 -6.44
C GLU A 58 11.47 13.96 -6.66
N ALA A 59 12.25 14.59 -7.55
CA ALA A 59 12.17 16.03 -7.80
C ALA A 59 10.74 16.52 -8.12
N GLU A 60 9.90 15.68 -8.74
CA GLU A 60 8.50 15.99 -9.04
C GLU A 60 7.56 15.97 -7.82
N ASN A 61 7.92 15.23 -6.78
CA ASN A 61 7.03 14.93 -5.66
C ASN A 61 7.50 15.55 -4.33
N ILE A 62 8.83 15.61 -4.10
CA ILE A 62 9.43 15.95 -2.80
C ILE A 62 8.93 17.29 -2.25
N SER A 63 8.70 18.29 -3.13
CA SER A 63 8.21 19.60 -2.70
C SER A 63 6.83 19.51 -2.06
N THR A 64 5.92 18.75 -2.66
CA THR A 64 4.56 18.55 -2.15
C THR A 64 4.58 17.76 -0.83
N ALA A 65 5.30 16.65 -0.80
CA ALA A 65 5.41 15.79 0.37
C ALA A 65 6.01 16.55 1.57
N LEU A 66 7.16 17.20 1.39
CA LEU A 66 7.85 17.91 2.47
C LEU A 66 7.05 19.14 2.94
N THR A 67 6.43 19.89 2.02
CA THR A 67 5.55 21.01 2.40
C THR A 67 4.36 20.52 3.22
N SER A 68 3.78 19.38 2.88
CA SER A 68 2.68 18.78 3.63
C SER A 68 3.12 18.28 5.02
N ALA A 69 4.35 17.77 5.14
CA ALA A 69 4.97 17.36 6.39
C ALA A 69 5.23 18.57 7.31
N ILE A 70 5.75 19.68 6.78
CA ILE A 70 5.99 20.93 7.50
C ILE A 70 4.69 21.48 8.12
N ARG A 71 3.55 21.27 7.47
CA ARG A 71 2.22 21.69 7.96
C ARG A 71 1.70 20.87 9.13
N GLN A 72 2.36 19.77 9.51
CA GLN A 72 1.97 18.97 10.67
C GLN A 72 2.48 19.64 11.95
N SER A 73 1.57 20.17 12.76
CA SER A 73 1.89 20.88 14.01
C SER A 73 2.41 19.98 15.12
N ASP A 74 2.04 18.70 15.07
CA ASP A 74 2.35 17.71 16.12
C ASP A 74 3.69 16.99 15.89
N VAL A 75 4.42 17.34 14.84
CA VAL A 75 5.73 16.79 14.51
C VAL A 75 6.83 17.63 15.14
N ASP A 76 7.71 16.98 15.92
CA ASP A 76 8.82 17.64 16.61
C ASP A 76 10.05 17.80 15.73
N GLU A 77 10.28 16.86 14.78
CA GLU A 77 11.38 16.91 13.82
C GLU A 77 10.98 16.22 12.50
N ILE A 78 11.51 16.70 11.40
CA ILE A 78 11.31 16.17 10.05
C ILE A 78 12.68 15.85 9.48
N ILE A 79 12.93 14.60 9.18
CA ILE A 79 14.21 14.13 8.68
C ILE A 79 14.03 13.61 7.26
N VAL A 80 14.68 14.27 6.30
CA VAL A 80 14.71 13.86 4.89
C VAL A 80 16.04 13.19 4.61
N LEU A 81 16.02 12.03 4.01
CA LEU A 81 17.22 11.36 3.49
C LEU A 81 17.16 11.30 1.97
N ASP A 82 17.98 12.09 1.32
CA ASP A 82 18.26 11.93 -0.12
C ASP A 82 19.21 10.76 -0.33
N ASP A 83 18.69 9.63 -0.85
CA ASP A 83 19.47 8.41 -1.08
C ASP A 83 20.24 8.45 -2.40
N ALA A 84 21.18 9.42 -2.52
CA ALA A 84 22.01 9.65 -3.68
C ALA A 84 21.19 9.87 -4.97
N SER A 85 20.26 10.81 -4.97
CA SER A 85 19.53 11.24 -6.16
C SER A 85 20.45 11.82 -7.22
N THR A 86 20.06 11.67 -8.48
CA THR A 86 20.75 12.22 -9.64
C THR A 86 19.99 13.39 -10.29
N ASP A 87 18.85 13.75 -9.71
CA ASP A 87 18.00 14.88 -10.07
C ASP A 87 18.07 15.99 -9.00
N HIS A 88 17.17 16.96 -9.06
CA HIS A 88 17.13 18.09 -8.13
C HIS A 88 16.44 17.79 -6.79
N THR A 89 16.23 16.52 -6.42
CA THR A 89 15.55 16.14 -5.16
C THR A 89 16.18 16.77 -3.93
N ALA A 90 17.52 16.64 -3.80
CA ALA A 90 18.26 17.15 -2.64
C ALA A 90 18.26 18.67 -2.55
N ASP A 91 18.32 19.36 -3.68
CA ASP A 91 18.34 20.84 -3.73
C ASP A 91 16.97 21.38 -3.28
N ILE A 92 15.87 20.82 -3.82
CA ILE A 92 14.51 21.20 -3.44
C ILE A 92 14.27 20.95 -1.94
N ALA A 93 14.71 19.82 -1.41
CA ALA A 93 14.55 19.50 0.01
C ALA A 93 15.35 20.50 0.89
N THR A 94 16.58 20.86 0.48
CA THR A 94 17.41 21.82 1.21
C THR A 94 16.80 23.23 1.22
N ASP A 95 16.25 23.68 0.10
CA ASP A 95 15.57 24.97 0.00
C ASP A 95 14.33 25.08 0.90
N LEU A 96 13.63 23.96 1.07
CA LEU A 96 12.48 23.89 1.98
C LEU A 96 12.92 23.81 3.46
N ALA A 97 14.00 23.10 3.76
CA ALA A 97 14.55 22.99 5.10
C ALA A 97 15.00 24.36 5.65
N ALA A 98 15.46 25.26 4.80
CA ALA A 98 15.82 26.64 5.20
C ALA A 98 14.63 27.44 5.77
N LYS A 99 13.38 26.97 5.58
CA LYS A 99 12.15 27.66 5.99
C LYS A 99 11.55 27.14 7.30
N ASP A 100 12.02 26.00 7.81
CA ASP A 100 11.51 25.38 9.04
C ASP A 100 12.64 24.66 9.79
N LEU A 101 12.94 25.12 11.00
CA LEU A 101 14.03 24.60 11.82
C LEU A 101 13.87 23.14 12.26
N ARG A 102 12.69 22.57 12.13
CA ARG A 102 12.44 21.15 12.40
C ARG A 102 12.96 20.25 11.30
N VAL A 103 13.23 20.79 10.10
CA VAL A 103 13.62 20.01 8.92
C VAL A 103 15.13 19.84 8.86
N GLN A 104 15.56 18.58 8.81
CA GLN A 104 16.95 18.20 8.62
C GLN A 104 17.06 17.41 7.31
N VAL A 105 18.02 17.76 6.45
CA VAL A 105 18.27 17.05 5.20
C VAL A 105 19.62 16.36 5.27
N HIS A 106 19.60 15.03 5.15
CA HIS A 106 20.78 14.19 5.07
C HIS A 106 20.97 13.67 3.65
N ARG A 107 22.21 13.66 3.19
CA ARG A 107 22.57 13.10 1.87
C ARG A 107 23.16 11.71 2.04
N GLY A 108 22.66 10.75 1.28
CA GLY A 108 23.23 9.42 1.18
C GLY A 108 24.58 9.44 0.50
N ALA A 109 25.48 8.57 0.94
CA ALA A 109 26.74 8.38 0.26
C ALA A 109 26.53 7.70 -1.11
N ALA A 110 27.33 8.11 -2.09
CA ALA A 110 27.33 7.52 -3.44
C ALA A 110 27.86 6.07 -3.47
N ASP A 111 28.41 5.58 -2.37
CA ASP A 111 29.15 4.32 -2.25
C ASP A 111 28.32 3.05 -2.47
N GLY A 112 27.05 3.23 -2.83
CA GLY A 112 26.16 2.10 -3.13
C GLY A 112 25.37 1.58 -1.92
N LEU A 113 24.64 0.51 -2.16
CA LEU A 113 23.90 -0.19 -1.10
C LEU A 113 24.81 -1.24 -0.45
N PRO A 114 24.74 -1.41 0.87
CA PRO A 114 25.36 -2.56 1.52
C PRO A 114 24.82 -3.88 0.94
N LEU A 115 25.66 -4.90 0.98
CA LEU A 115 25.23 -6.22 0.49
C LEU A 115 24.00 -6.71 1.27
N GLY A 116 23.00 -7.18 0.53
CA GLY A 116 21.77 -7.69 1.12
C GLY A 116 20.70 -6.61 1.40
N TRP A 117 20.94 -5.35 1.11
CA TRP A 117 19.96 -4.29 1.32
C TRP A 117 19.25 -3.86 0.03
N LEU A 118 17.98 -3.53 0.16
CA LEU A 118 17.22 -2.77 -0.83
C LEU A 118 17.20 -1.29 -0.49
N GLY A 119 17.13 -0.43 -1.53
CA GLY A 119 17.33 1.01 -1.36
C GLY A 119 16.37 1.66 -0.37
N LYS A 120 15.08 1.32 -0.42
CA LYS A 120 14.09 1.89 0.51
C LYS A 120 14.32 1.44 1.94
N ALA A 121 14.51 0.14 2.16
CA ALA A 121 14.79 -0.40 3.49
C ALA A 121 16.05 0.24 4.10
N TRP A 122 17.13 0.38 3.31
CA TRP A 122 18.36 1.04 3.73
C TRP A 122 18.16 2.53 4.07
N ALA A 123 17.38 3.24 3.28
CA ALA A 123 17.08 4.64 3.55
C ALA A 123 16.24 4.80 4.82
N CYS A 124 15.22 3.95 5.03
CA CYS A 124 14.41 3.96 6.25
C CYS A 124 15.23 3.59 7.50
N GLU A 125 16.12 2.62 7.39
CA GLU A 125 17.05 2.24 8.49
C GLU A 125 17.91 3.43 8.90
N ARG A 126 18.55 4.10 7.95
CA ARG A 126 19.40 5.28 8.22
C ARG A 126 18.61 6.43 8.81
N LEU A 127 17.41 6.69 8.32
CA LEU A 127 16.51 7.71 8.89
C LEU A 127 16.19 7.43 10.35
N SER A 128 15.94 6.17 10.71
CA SER A 128 15.63 5.80 12.08
C SER A 128 16.79 6.04 13.05
N HIS A 129 18.04 6.02 12.56
CA HIS A 129 19.22 6.32 13.39
C HIS A 129 19.39 7.82 13.66
N TYR A 130 18.86 8.70 12.81
CA TYR A 130 18.86 10.15 13.07
C TYR A 130 17.68 10.57 13.94
N ALA A 131 16.62 9.78 14.00
CA ALA A 131 15.41 10.10 14.73
C ALA A 131 15.59 10.03 16.26
N THR A 132 15.04 11.04 16.95
CA THR A 132 15.07 11.15 18.41
C THR A 132 13.69 10.94 19.05
N GLY A 133 12.64 10.77 18.23
CA GLY A 133 11.27 10.62 18.69
C GLY A 133 10.94 9.25 19.25
N ASP A 134 9.91 9.22 20.12
CA ASP A 134 9.31 8.02 20.66
C ASP A 134 8.36 7.34 19.66
N VAL A 135 7.88 8.13 18.70
CA VAL A 135 7.05 7.68 17.58
C VAL A 135 7.74 8.05 16.28
N LEU A 136 7.94 7.06 15.40
CA LEU A 136 8.51 7.24 14.07
C LEU A 136 7.39 7.19 13.03
N VAL A 137 7.34 8.21 12.18
CA VAL A 137 6.37 8.33 11.09
C VAL A 137 7.12 8.31 9.77
N PHE A 138 7.08 7.20 9.06
CA PHE A 138 7.65 7.09 7.71
C PHE A 138 6.59 7.46 6.68
N ILE A 139 6.94 8.36 5.75
CA ILE A 139 6.11 8.69 4.59
C ILE A 139 6.92 8.61 3.31
N ASP A 140 6.34 8.04 2.26
CA ASP A 140 6.97 8.06 0.94
C ASP A 140 6.92 9.48 0.34
N ALA A 141 7.89 9.80 -0.51
CA ALA A 141 8.01 11.13 -1.12
C ALA A 141 6.88 11.48 -2.12
N ASP A 142 6.03 10.53 -2.46
CA ASP A 142 4.84 10.69 -3.31
C ASP A 142 3.52 10.80 -2.50
N VAL A 143 3.64 10.90 -1.17
CA VAL A 143 2.51 11.08 -0.24
C VAL A 143 2.37 12.54 0.16
N GLU A 144 1.15 13.04 0.09
CA GLU A 144 0.73 14.35 0.60
C GLU A 144 -0.18 14.15 1.80
N LEU A 145 0.21 14.74 2.94
CA LEU A 145 -0.54 14.69 4.19
C LEU A 145 -1.52 15.88 4.28
N ASN A 146 -2.75 15.61 4.67
CA ASN A 146 -3.69 16.66 5.05
C ASN A 146 -3.33 17.20 6.45
N PRO A 147 -3.76 18.42 6.82
CA PRO A 147 -3.56 18.96 8.17
C PRO A 147 -4.08 17.99 9.24
N GLY A 148 -3.30 17.76 10.29
CA GLY A 148 -3.64 16.86 11.39
C GLY A 148 -3.53 15.36 11.05
N ALA A 149 -2.91 14.98 9.93
CA ALA A 149 -2.78 13.58 9.53
C ALA A 149 -1.94 12.77 10.52
N VAL A 150 -0.82 13.33 10.99
CA VAL A 150 0.06 12.67 11.96
C VAL A 150 -0.65 12.54 13.31
N ALA A 151 -1.35 13.57 13.76
CA ALA A 151 -2.17 13.51 14.98
C ALA A 151 -3.25 12.41 14.89
N ALA A 152 -3.95 12.31 13.75
CA ALA A 152 -4.94 11.27 13.52
C ALA A 152 -4.34 9.86 13.57
N ALA A 153 -3.16 9.68 12.94
CA ALA A 153 -2.48 8.40 12.89
C ALA A 153 -1.95 7.96 14.26
N THR A 154 -1.38 8.88 15.04
CA THR A 154 -0.90 8.60 16.40
C THR A 154 -2.05 8.40 17.38
N ALA A 155 -3.17 9.11 17.22
CA ALA A 155 -4.37 8.90 18.03
C ALA A 155 -4.94 7.50 17.82
N ILE A 156 -5.17 7.08 16.57
CA ILE A 156 -5.74 5.75 16.30
C ILE A 156 -4.77 4.62 16.69
N MET A 157 -3.44 4.84 16.60
CA MET A 157 -2.45 3.88 17.08
C MET A 157 -2.61 3.64 18.58
N ARG A 158 -2.77 4.70 19.37
CA ARG A 158 -2.99 4.65 20.82
C ARG A 158 -4.36 4.05 21.16
N ASP A 159 -5.44 4.52 20.51
CA ASP A 159 -6.81 4.11 20.84
C ASP A 159 -7.05 2.63 20.57
N LEU A 160 -6.33 2.04 19.63
CA LEU A 160 -6.38 0.61 19.31
C LEU A 160 -5.26 -0.20 19.97
N ASP A 161 -4.44 0.44 20.81
CA ASP A 161 -3.30 -0.19 21.49
C ASP A 161 -2.39 -0.94 20.50
N LEU A 162 -1.85 -0.19 19.52
CA LEU A 162 -1.01 -0.71 18.44
C LEU A 162 0.43 -0.25 18.59
N ASP A 163 1.37 -1.12 18.22
CA ASP A 163 2.79 -0.82 18.07
C ASP A 163 3.13 -0.28 16.68
N MET A 164 2.29 -0.61 15.69
CA MET A 164 2.44 -0.18 14.30
C MET A 164 1.06 0.04 13.67
N VAL A 165 0.86 1.18 13.02
CA VAL A 165 -0.32 1.45 12.22
C VAL A 165 0.06 1.98 10.83
N CYS A 166 -0.66 1.52 9.81
CA CYS A 166 -0.53 2.00 8.44
C CYS A 166 -1.85 2.66 8.02
N PRO A 167 -2.00 3.99 8.14
CA PRO A 167 -3.10 4.70 7.51
C PRO A 167 -2.94 4.63 5.98
N TYR A 168 -3.85 3.91 5.31
CA TYR A 168 -3.73 3.72 3.86
C TYR A 168 -4.22 4.96 3.10
N PRO A 169 -3.35 5.71 2.40
CA PRO A 169 -3.71 6.95 1.71
C PRO A 169 -4.68 6.71 0.54
N ARG A 170 -5.45 7.73 0.19
CA ARG A 170 -6.21 7.74 -1.06
C ARG A 170 -5.26 7.72 -2.24
N GLN A 171 -5.42 6.74 -3.12
CA GLN A 171 -4.59 6.64 -4.33
C GLN A 171 -5.09 7.61 -5.41
N GLN A 172 -4.23 8.52 -5.86
CA GLN A 172 -4.52 9.38 -7.01
C GLN A 172 -4.26 8.61 -8.31
N THR A 173 -5.27 8.48 -9.13
CA THR A 173 -5.21 7.76 -10.41
C THR A 173 -5.54 8.70 -11.55
N THR A 174 -4.60 8.89 -12.49
CA THR A 174 -4.70 9.91 -13.55
C THR A 174 -4.92 9.30 -14.93
N THR A 175 -4.36 8.12 -15.19
CA THR A 175 -4.44 7.44 -16.49
C THR A 175 -5.45 6.29 -16.46
N ALA A 176 -5.82 5.77 -17.63
CA ALA A 176 -6.75 4.63 -17.71
C ALA A 176 -6.19 3.38 -17.00
N LEU A 177 -4.90 3.08 -17.18
CA LEU A 177 -4.28 1.90 -16.56
C LEU A 177 -4.12 2.09 -15.04
N THR A 178 -3.75 3.28 -14.57
CA THR A 178 -3.69 3.55 -13.13
C THR A 178 -5.06 3.41 -12.47
N ARG A 179 -6.15 3.83 -13.14
CA ARG A 179 -7.53 3.66 -12.66
C ARG A 179 -7.99 2.20 -12.61
N LEU A 180 -7.49 1.36 -13.51
CA LEU A 180 -7.79 -0.07 -13.49
C LEU A 180 -7.02 -0.81 -12.39
N VAL A 181 -5.73 -0.49 -12.20
CA VAL A 181 -4.80 -1.34 -11.45
C VAL A 181 -4.56 -0.85 -10.02
N GLN A 182 -4.29 0.45 -9.79
CA GLN A 182 -3.94 0.93 -8.44
C GLN A 182 -5.01 0.65 -7.38
N PRO A 183 -6.33 0.83 -7.65
CA PRO A 183 -7.35 0.49 -6.65
C PRO A 183 -7.39 -1.00 -6.26
N LEU A 184 -6.75 -1.89 -7.03
CA LEU A 184 -6.63 -3.30 -6.67
C LEU A 184 -5.72 -3.52 -5.45
N LEU A 185 -4.83 -2.60 -5.11
CA LEU A 185 -4.04 -2.67 -3.89
C LEU A 185 -4.95 -2.73 -2.66
N GLN A 186 -5.81 -1.73 -2.49
CA GLN A 186 -6.74 -1.67 -1.36
C GLN A 186 -7.84 -2.73 -1.48
N TRP A 187 -8.33 -2.98 -2.68
CA TRP A 187 -9.34 -4.00 -2.93
C TRP A 187 -8.84 -5.40 -2.55
N SER A 188 -7.57 -5.75 -2.78
CA SER A 188 -7.05 -7.08 -2.52
C SER A 188 -7.13 -7.45 -1.04
N TRP A 189 -6.57 -6.64 -0.15
CA TRP A 189 -6.60 -6.97 1.26
C TRP A 189 -7.98 -6.75 1.89
N LEU A 190 -8.79 -5.77 1.44
CA LEU A 190 -10.18 -5.61 1.87
C LEU A 190 -11.09 -6.77 1.40
N THR A 191 -10.71 -7.48 0.35
CA THR A 191 -11.50 -8.60 -0.17
C THR A 191 -11.02 -9.94 0.41
N PHE A 192 -9.73 -10.14 0.63
CA PHE A 192 -9.18 -11.47 0.94
C PHE A 192 -8.65 -11.62 2.36
N VAL A 193 -8.35 -10.52 3.08
CA VAL A 193 -7.92 -10.58 4.47
C VAL A 193 -9.10 -10.33 5.40
N PRO A 194 -9.42 -11.22 6.35
CA PRO A 194 -10.47 -10.98 7.34
C PRO A 194 -9.98 -9.99 8.40
N ASN A 195 -10.09 -8.67 8.11
CA ASN A 195 -9.45 -7.60 8.86
C ASN A 195 -9.83 -7.60 10.35
N HIS A 196 -11.08 -7.81 10.68
CA HIS A 196 -11.52 -7.90 12.08
C HIS A 196 -10.80 -9.03 12.83
N LEU A 197 -10.68 -10.21 12.20
CA LEU A 197 -9.96 -11.35 12.77
C LEU A 197 -8.44 -11.08 12.83
N SER A 198 -7.89 -10.47 11.77
CA SER A 198 -6.49 -10.07 11.67
C SER A 198 -6.09 -9.13 12.80
N MET A 199 -6.90 -8.10 13.09
CA MET A 199 -6.66 -7.16 14.18
C MET A 199 -6.80 -7.80 15.57
N ARG A 200 -7.71 -8.75 15.71
CA ARG A 200 -7.98 -9.42 16.98
C ARG A 200 -6.95 -10.49 17.33
N LYS A 201 -6.52 -11.28 16.33
CA LYS A 201 -5.62 -12.43 16.52
C LYS A 201 -4.15 -12.13 16.27
N GLN A 202 -3.86 -11.05 15.57
CA GLN A 202 -2.48 -10.63 15.26
C GLN A 202 -1.63 -11.74 14.61
N LEU A 203 -2.27 -12.64 13.81
CA LEU A 203 -1.55 -13.73 13.15
C LEU A 203 -0.61 -13.17 12.06
N PRO A 204 0.66 -13.60 12.02
CA PRO A 204 1.63 -13.14 11.02
C PRO A 204 1.18 -13.39 9.57
N SER A 205 0.44 -14.47 9.31
CA SER A 205 -0.11 -14.80 7.98
C SER A 205 -1.20 -13.84 7.50
N MET A 206 -1.79 -13.06 8.41
CA MET A 206 -2.82 -12.05 8.09
C MET A 206 -2.26 -10.63 8.18
N ALA A 207 -0.93 -10.46 8.28
CA ALA A 207 -0.31 -9.14 8.31
C ALA A 207 -0.55 -8.41 6.98
N VAL A 208 -0.96 -7.16 7.09
CA VAL A 208 -1.05 -6.21 5.99
C VAL A 208 -0.18 -5.01 6.38
N GLY A 209 0.60 -4.51 5.45
CA GLY A 209 1.44 -3.31 5.61
C GLY A 209 1.19 -2.32 4.48
N ASN A 210 1.56 -1.08 4.71
CA ASN A 210 1.64 -0.05 3.68
C ASN A 210 2.74 0.94 4.04
N GLY A 211 3.83 0.92 3.29
CA GLY A 211 4.99 1.77 3.49
C GLY A 211 4.81 3.23 3.03
N GLN A 212 3.65 3.57 2.45
CA GLN A 212 3.38 4.95 2.01
C GLN A 212 3.16 5.90 3.19
N PHE A 213 2.49 5.42 4.23
CA PHE A 213 2.31 6.11 5.49
C PHE A 213 2.31 5.07 6.61
N LEU A 214 3.40 5.02 7.36
CA LEU A 214 3.66 4.03 8.40
C LEU A 214 4.01 4.74 9.69
N VAL A 215 3.34 4.40 10.78
CA VAL A 215 3.59 4.94 12.11
C VAL A 215 3.92 3.79 13.05
N VAL A 216 5.03 3.91 13.79
CA VAL A 216 5.51 2.89 14.71
C VAL A 216 5.96 3.49 16.04
N ASN A 217 5.77 2.75 17.12
CA ASN A 217 6.47 3.00 18.37
C ASN A 217 7.97 2.71 18.18
N ALA A 218 8.84 3.64 18.58
CA ALA A 218 10.28 3.55 18.33
C ALA A 218 10.95 2.37 19.08
N ASP A 219 10.50 2.06 20.30
CA ASP A 219 11.03 0.93 21.06
C ASP A 219 10.61 -0.41 20.46
N SER A 220 9.34 -0.51 20.07
CA SER A 220 8.81 -1.69 19.38
C SER A 220 9.51 -1.92 18.05
N TYR A 221 9.79 -0.83 17.29
CA TYR A 221 10.52 -0.89 16.03
C TYR A 221 11.97 -1.38 16.23
N ARG A 222 12.69 -0.85 17.22
CA ARG A 222 14.03 -1.35 17.57
C ARG A 222 14.01 -2.80 18.04
N ARG A 223 13.01 -3.19 18.84
CA ARG A 223 12.84 -4.55 19.35
C ARG A 223 12.69 -5.59 18.24
N VAL A 224 12.07 -5.27 17.13
CA VAL A 224 11.92 -6.20 15.99
C VAL A 224 13.12 -6.19 15.04
N GLY A 225 14.15 -5.39 15.31
CA GLY A 225 15.35 -5.26 14.49
C GLY A 225 15.18 -4.29 13.32
N SER A 226 14.31 -3.29 13.46
CA SER A 226 14.12 -2.17 12.51
C SER A 226 13.89 -2.62 11.06
N HIS A 227 14.24 -1.79 10.07
CA HIS A 227 14.27 -2.19 8.66
C HIS A 227 15.43 -3.15 8.34
N GLU A 228 16.42 -3.30 9.24
CA GLU A 228 17.46 -4.32 9.07
C GLU A 228 16.88 -5.73 9.02
N SER A 229 15.87 -6.02 9.84
CA SER A 229 15.17 -7.33 9.86
C SER A 229 14.48 -7.68 8.53
N VAL A 230 14.26 -6.70 7.66
CA VAL A 230 13.58 -6.83 6.36
C VAL A 230 14.40 -6.24 5.21
N ALA A 231 15.71 -6.14 5.38
CA ALA A 231 16.64 -5.42 4.48
C ALA A 231 16.55 -5.84 3.01
N ASN A 232 16.30 -7.11 2.73
CA ASN A 232 16.23 -7.71 1.40
C ASN A 232 14.79 -7.97 0.91
N GLU A 233 13.79 -7.52 1.64
CA GLU A 233 12.39 -7.75 1.28
C GLU A 233 11.89 -6.67 0.31
N ILE A 234 11.27 -7.12 -0.79
CA ILE A 234 10.71 -6.20 -1.81
C ILE A 234 9.42 -5.52 -1.31
N LEU A 235 8.67 -6.23 -0.47
CA LEU A 235 7.49 -5.73 0.23
C LEU A 235 7.85 -5.56 1.70
N GLU A 236 8.77 -4.63 1.97
CA GLU A 236 9.35 -4.39 3.29
C GLU A 236 8.30 -4.01 4.34
N ASP A 237 7.25 -3.33 3.91
CA ASP A 237 6.13 -2.89 4.75
C ASP A 237 5.30 -4.07 5.30
N VAL A 238 4.96 -5.02 4.42
CA VAL A 238 4.25 -6.26 4.82
C VAL A 238 5.17 -7.16 5.65
N ALA A 239 6.44 -7.26 5.27
CA ALA A 239 7.43 -8.05 6.01
C ALA A 239 7.66 -7.47 7.42
N LEU A 240 7.76 -6.14 7.55
CA LEU A 240 7.89 -5.45 8.84
C LEU A 240 6.65 -5.67 9.72
N ALA A 241 5.43 -5.51 9.15
CA ALA A 241 4.20 -5.80 9.89
C ALA A 241 4.14 -7.25 10.37
N ARG A 242 4.68 -8.18 9.59
CA ARG A 242 4.79 -9.60 9.97
C ARG A 242 5.81 -9.79 11.08
N ALA A 243 6.97 -9.13 11.03
CA ALA A 243 8.00 -9.18 12.07
C ALA A 243 7.45 -8.66 13.41
N PHE A 244 6.72 -7.56 13.41
CA PHE A 244 6.02 -7.06 14.62
C PHE A 244 5.11 -8.14 15.21
N ARG A 245 4.27 -8.79 14.41
CA ARG A 245 3.35 -9.83 14.88
C ARG A 245 4.06 -11.10 15.38
N VAL A 246 5.17 -11.48 14.76
CA VAL A 246 6.02 -12.58 15.23
C VAL A 246 6.60 -12.26 16.61
N ALA A 247 6.96 -11.01 16.87
CA ALA A 247 7.44 -10.54 18.17
C ALA A 247 6.32 -10.35 19.23
N GLY A 248 5.07 -10.69 18.89
CA GLY A 248 3.91 -10.54 19.77
C GLY A 248 3.37 -9.11 19.85
N LEU A 249 3.81 -8.23 18.95
CA LEU A 249 3.38 -6.83 18.85
C LEU A 249 2.15 -6.68 17.97
N ARG A 250 1.42 -5.57 18.14
CA ARG A 250 0.12 -5.34 17.51
C ARG A 250 0.23 -4.41 16.30
N THR A 251 -0.31 -4.85 15.16
CA THR A 251 -0.30 -4.05 13.94
C THR A 251 -1.68 -3.96 13.31
N ALA A 252 -1.96 -2.83 12.64
CA ALA A 252 -3.17 -2.68 11.85
C ALA A 252 -2.93 -1.80 10.61
N VAL A 253 -3.69 -2.08 9.55
CA VAL A 253 -3.97 -1.12 8.48
C VAL A 253 -5.33 -0.49 8.76
N VAL A 254 -5.40 0.83 8.62
CA VAL A 254 -6.62 1.63 8.80
C VAL A 254 -6.89 2.47 7.56
N ASP A 255 -8.11 2.95 7.42
CA ASP A 255 -8.41 3.89 6.34
C ASP A 255 -7.80 5.27 6.65
N GLY A 256 -6.86 5.68 5.81
CA GLY A 256 -6.21 7.00 5.85
C GLY A 256 -6.63 7.91 4.69
N SER A 257 -7.65 7.53 3.92
CA SER A 257 -8.03 8.24 2.69
C SER A 257 -8.49 9.68 2.91
N ALA A 258 -8.96 10.01 4.11
CA ALA A 258 -9.33 11.37 4.51
C ALA A 258 -8.13 12.21 4.97
N ILE A 259 -7.05 11.60 5.41
CA ILE A 259 -5.89 12.29 6.01
C ILE A 259 -4.66 12.33 5.12
N ALA A 260 -4.60 11.49 4.09
CA ALA A 260 -3.46 11.45 3.18
C ALA A 260 -3.87 11.00 1.77
N GLN A 261 -3.09 11.45 0.79
CA GLN A 261 -3.21 11.00 -0.60
C GLN A 261 -1.83 10.66 -1.16
N CYS A 262 -1.78 9.68 -2.09
CA CYS A 262 -0.56 9.23 -2.71
C CYS A 262 -0.68 9.29 -4.23
N ARG A 263 0.32 9.91 -4.88
CA ARG A 263 0.45 9.95 -6.34
C ARG A 263 1.58 9.05 -6.80
N MET A 264 1.40 7.73 -6.61
CA MET A 264 2.43 6.72 -6.85
C MET A 264 2.95 6.70 -8.30
N TYR A 265 2.05 6.89 -9.28
CA TYR A 265 2.41 6.83 -10.71
C TYR A 265 1.76 7.96 -11.50
N THR A 266 2.58 8.67 -12.26
CA THR A 266 2.15 9.79 -13.14
C THR A 266 1.89 9.32 -14.58
N SER A 267 2.32 8.10 -14.95
CA SER A 267 2.16 7.53 -16.29
C SER A 267 1.92 6.01 -16.26
N ASP A 268 1.37 5.47 -17.35
CA ASP A 268 1.18 4.03 -17.52
C ASP A 268 2.51 3.27 -17.51
N ARG A 269 3.57 3.86 -18.08
CA ARG A 269 4.91 3.27 -18.08
C ARG A 269 5.46 3.14 -16.65
N ALA A 270 5.36 4.20 -15.86
CA ALA A 270 5.80 4.21 -14.47
C ALA A 270 5.04 3.15 -13.65
N LEU A 271 3.72 3.00 -13.88
CA LEU A 271 2.93 1.96 -13.25
C LEU A 271 3.41 0.56 -13.66
N VAL A 272 3.62 0.31 -14.95
CA VAL A 272 4.10 -1.00 -15.44
C VAL A 272 5.45 -1.34 -14.79
N ASP A 273 6.37 -0.39 -14.74
CA ASP A 273 7.69 -0.60 -14.16
C ASP A 273 7.60 -0.84 -12.64
N GLY A 274 6.78 -0.06 -11.92
CA GLY A 274 6.55 -0.21 -10.48
C GLY A 274 5.88 -1.53 -10.10
N TYR A 275 4.80 -1.93 -10.79
CA TYR A 275 4.13 -3.18 -10.51
C TYR A 275 4.97 -4.40 -10.88
N THR A 276 5.66 -4.37 -12.02
CA THR A 276 6.53 -5.49 -12.42
C THR A 276 7.77 -5.64 -11.53
N LYS A 277 8.14 -4.61 -10.78
CA LYS A 277 9.17 -4.68 -9.74
C LYS A 277 8.80 -5.67 -8.62
N SER A 278 7.54 -5.72 -8.19
CA SER A 278 7.14 -6.37 -6.94
C SER A 278 6.18 -7.56 -7.11
N LEU A 279 5.41 -7.64 -8.21
CA LEU A 279 4.39 -8.68 -8.34
C LEU A 279 4.95 -10.11 -8.38
N TRP A 280 6.18 -10.33 -8.83
CA TRP A 280 6.81 -11.65 -8.83
C TRP A 280 7.04 -12.18 -7.40
N SER A 281 7.29 -11.31 -6.43
CA SER A 281 7.51 -11.66 -5.02
C SER A 281 6.22 -11.67 -4.18
N ALA A 282 5.19 -10.95 -4.63
CA ALA A 282 3.96 -10.73 -3.86
C ALA A 282 3.20 -12.01 -3.50
N PHE A 283 3.41 -13.09 -4.24
CA PHE A 283 2.72 -14.37 -4.05
C PHE A 283 3.62 -15.47 -3.46
N GLY A 284 4.84 -15.14 -3.07
CA GLY A 284 5.80 -16.07 -2.46
C GLY A 284 6.42 -17.08 -3.42
N SER A 285 5.71 -17.52 -4.46
CA SER A 285 6.25 -18.44 -5.48
C SER A 285 5.54 -18.31 -6.82
N THR A 286 6.22 -18.71 -7.91
CA THR A 286 5.61 -18.73 -9.25
C THR A 286 4.35 -19.60 -9.33
N PRO A 287 4.30 -20.83 -8.79
CA PRO A 287 3.05 -21.61 -8.78
C PRO A 287 1.92 -20.93 -8.04
N ALA A 288 2.19 -20.30 -6.88
CA ALA A 288 1.18 -19.56 -6.13
C ALA A 288 0.66 -18.35 -6.91
N ALA A 289 1.54 -17.59 -7.58
CA ALA A 289 1.15 -16.49 -8.46
C ALA A 289 0.22 -16.97 -9.59
N VAL A 290 0.60 -18.03 -10.31
CA VAL A 290 -0.20 -18.59 -11.40
C VAL A 290 -1.56 -19.10 -10.90
N THR A 291 -1.59 -19.81 -9.78
CA THR A 291 -2.83 -20.30 -9.17
C THR A 291 -3.74 -19.15 -8.78
N THR A 292 -3.20 -18.10 -8.12
CA THR A 292 -3.96 -16.92 -7.73
C THR A 292 -4.54 -16.21 -8.96
N MET A 293 -3.74 -16.00 -10.01
CA MET A 293 -4.21 -15.38 -11.26
C MET A 293 -5.30 -16.21 -11.95
N ALA A 294 -5.15 -17.53 -11.95
CA ALA A 294 -6.19 -18.44 -12.49
C ALA A 294 -7.50 -18.31 -11.68
N VAL A 295 -7.44 -18.32 -10.35
CA VAL A 295 -8.61 -18.17 -9.48
C VAL A 295 -9.26 -16.82 -9.69
N LEU A 296 -8.48 -15.71 -9.72
CA LEU A 296 -9.03 -14.38 -9.97
C LEU A 296 -9.71 -14.30 -11.35
N THR A 297 -9.12 -14.91 -12.37
CA THR A 297 -9.73 -14.98 -13.72
C THR A 297 -11.05 -15.74 -13.70
N LEU A 298 -11.09 -16.88 -13.03
CA LEU A 298 -12.32 -17.68 -12.90
C LEU A 298 -13.41 -16.95 -12.13
N VAL A 299 -13.06 -16.22 -11.07
CA VAL A 299 -14.04 -15.56 -10.19
C VAL A 299 -14.52 -14.22 -10.76
N TYR A 300 -13.65 -13.43 -11.40
CA TYR A 300 -13.97 -12.05 -11.77
C TYR A 300 -14.08 -11.79 -13.29
N VAL A 301 -13.40 -12.61 -14.12
CA VAL A 301 -13.44 -12.42 -15.58
C VAL A 301 -14.44 -13.37 -16.24
N LEU A 302 -14.37 -14.65 -15.89
CA LEU A 302 -15.25 -15.67 -16.49
C LEU A 302 -16.76 -15.34 -16.35
N PRO A 303 -17.29 -14.88 -15.22
CA PRO A 303 -18.70 -14.51 -15.11
C PRO A 303 -19.12 -13.43 -16.11
N ALA A 304 -18.30 -12.37 -16.27
CA ALA A 304 -18.60 -11.30 -17.21
C ALA A 304 -18.64 -11.81 -18.66
N VAL A 305 -17.69 -12.66 -19.03
CA VAL A 305 -17.65 -13.29 -20.36
C VAL A 305 -18.88 -14.16 -20.59
N LEU A 306 -19.23 -15.03 -19.63
CA LEU A 306 -20.37 -15.93 -19.75
C LEU A 306 -21.72 -15.21 -19.78
N ALA A 307 -21.82 -14.07 -19.09
CA ALA A 307 -23.01 -13.20 -19.14
C ALA A 307 -23.30 -12.68 -20.55
N ILE A 308 -22.25 -12.50 -21.36
CA ILE A 308 -22.35 -11.94 -22.73
C ILE A 308 -22.48 -13.05 -23.77
N VAL A 309 -21.56 -14.05 -23.74
CA VAL A 309 -21.38 -14.98 -24.85
C VAL A 309 -22.22 -16.27 -24.74
N SER A 310 -22.73 -16.62 -23.55
CA SER A 310 -23.44 -17.87 -23.38
C SER A 310 -24.81 -17.86 -24.05
N ARG A 311 -25.12 -18.93 -24.78
CA ARG A 311 -26.47 -19.16 -25.34
C ARG A 311 -27.42 -19.80 -24.33
N ASP A 312 -26.89 -20.49 -23.30
CA ASP A 312 -27.70 -21.06 -22.22
C ASP A 312 -28.12 -19.99 -21.24
N GLN A 313 -29.42 -19.77 -21.10
CA GLN A 313 -29.98 -18.71 -20.27
C GLN A 313 -29.59 -18.84 -18.79
N ALA A 314 -29.51 -20.06 -18.26
CA ALA A 314 -29.11 -20.30 -16.87
C ALA A 314 -27.65 -19.91 -16.64
N THR A 315 -26.74 -20.29 -17.56
CA THR A 315 -25.34 -19.88 -17.52
C THR A 315 -25.18 -18.36 -17.61
N ARG A 316 -25.94 -17.69 -18.49
CA ARG A 316 -25.95 -16.23 -18.57
C ARG A 316 -26.38 -15.57 -17.29
N ARG A 317 -27.45 -16.08 -16.62
CA ARG A 317 -27.93 -15.54 -15.33
C ARG A 317 -26.87 -15.66 -14.25
N TRP A 318 -26.21 -16.83 -14.14
CA TRP A 318 -25.09 -17.00 -13.21
C TRP A 318 -23.92 -16.07 -13.52
N GLY A 319 -23.56 -15.93 -14.79
CA GLY A 319 -22.54 -14.98 -15.22
C GLY A 319 -22.88 -13.55 -14.84
N ALA A 320 -24.11 -13.11 -15.11
CA ALA A 320 -24.56 -11.77 -14.73
C ALA A 320 -24.52 -11.54 -13.19
N LEU A 321 -24.95 -12.55 -12.41
CA LEU A 321 -24.87 -12.48 -10.94
C LEU A 321 -23.43 -12.31 -10.46
N GLY A 322 -22.51 -13.13 -10.96
CA GLY A 322 -21.08 -13.03 -10.60
C GLY A 322 -20.46 -11.70 -10.98
N TYR A 323 -20.78 -11.17 -12.17
CA TYR A 323 -20.33 -9.84 -12.59
C TYR A 323 -20.88 -8.72 -11.67
N VAL A 324 -22.19 -8.74 -11.36
CA VAL A 324 -22.79 -7.76 -10.46
C VAL A 324 -22.19 -7.84 -9.07
N ALA A 325 -21.94 -9.03 -8.55
CA ALA A 325 -21.25 -9.22 -7.28
C ALA A 325 -19.84 -8.63 -7.30
N ALA A 326 -19.04 -8.89 -8.35
CA ALA A 326 -17.71 -8.33 -8.52
C ALA A 326 -17.73 -6.80 -8.54
N VAL A 327 -18.65 -6.20 -9.28
CA VAL A 327 -18.87 -4.74 -9.30
C VAL A 327 -19.28 -4.22 -7.93
N GLY A 328 -20.19 -4.92 -7.23
CA GLY A 328 -20.65 -4.53 -5.88
C GLY A 328 -19.52 -4.48 -4.86
N GLY A 329 -18.64 -5.48 -4.85
CA GLY A 329 -17.44 -5.49 -4.00
C GLY A 329 -16.49 -4.32 -4.32
N ARG A 330 -16.28 -4.02 -5.61
CA ARG A 330 -15.46 -2.86 -6.05
C ARG A 330 -16.07 -1.54 -5.61
N VAL A 331 -17.39 -1.37 -5.76
CA VAL A 331 -18.12 -0.17 -5.31
C VAL A 331 -17.94 0.05 -3.81
N ALA A 332 -18.09 -1.00 -3.00
CA ALA A 332 -17.93 -0.91 -1.56
C ALA A 332 -16.53 -0.43 -1.17
N VAL A 333 -15.49 -1.04 -1.75
CA VAL A 333 -14.11 -0.66 -1.50
C VAL A 333 -13.82 0.77 -2.01
N ALA A 334 -14.22 1.10 -3.25
CA ALA A 334 -13.98 2.42 -3.83
C ALA A 334 -14.60 3.55 -3.00
N ARG A 335 -15.84 3.36 -2.51
CA ARG A 335 -16.49 4.33 -1.61
C ARG A 335 -15.75 4.49 -0.30
N ARG A 336 -15.28 3.38 0.27
CA ARG A 336 -14.57 3.37 1.54
C ARG A 336 -13.23 4.07 1.47
N THR A 337 -12.51 3.91 0.37
CA THR A 337 -11.13 4.36 0.20
C THR A 337 -11.01 5.67 -0.60
N GLY A 338 -12.13 6.37 -0.80
CA GLY A 338 -12.16 7.65 -1.53
C GLY A 338 -11.80 7.54 -3.02
N GLN A 339 -11.90 6.32 -3.61
CA GLN A 339 -11.62 6.08 -5.02
C GLN A 339 -12.81 6.43 -5.91
N ARG A 340 -12.54 6.65 -7.20
CA ARG A 340 -13.60 6.86 -8.18
C ARG A 340 -14.48 5.61 -8.31
N VAL A 341 -15.77 5.76 -8.04
CA VAL A 341 -16.73 4.65 -8.08
C VAL A 341 -17.13 4.35 -9.53
N TRP A 342 -17.59 5.35 -10.25
CA TRP A 342 -18.12 5.21 -11.60
C TRP A 342 -17.27 5.97 -12.63
N PRO A 343 -17.04 5.40 -13.80
CA PRO A 343 -17.43 4.07 -14.30
C PRO A 343 -16.45 2.95 -13.87
N ASP A 344 -15.42 3.22 -13.08
CA ASP A 344 -14.26 2.36 -12.80
C ASP A 344 -14.64 1.00 -12.19
N SER A 345 -15.67 0.96 -11.34
CA SER A 345 -16.13 -0.30 -10.75
C SER A 345 -16.73 -1.27 -11.79
N LEU A 346 -17.31 -0.76 -12.88
CA LEU A 346 -17.81 -1.60 -13.97
C LEU A 346 -16.67 -2.33 -14.70
N ALA A 347 -15.47 -1.76 -14.68
CA ALA A 347 -14.29 -2.33 -15.29
C ALA A 347 -13.58 -3.39 -14.43
N ALA A 348 -14.21 -3.92 -13.37
CA ALA A 348 -13.63 -4.93 -12.49
C ALA A 348 -12.99 -6.11 -13.24
N PRO A 349 -13.60 -6.71 -14.29
CA PRO A 349 -12.96 -7.78 -15.07
C PRO A 349 -11.70 -7.29 -15.80
N ALA A 350 -11.72 -6.09 -16.38
CA ALA A 350 -10.57 -5.51 -17.06
C ALA A 350 -9.42 -5.20 -16.08
N SER A 351 -9.73 -4.78 -14.86
CA SER A 351 -8.75 -4.60 -13.79
C SER A 351 -8.02 -5.91 -13.48
N VAL A 352 -8.75 -7.02 -13.36
CA VAL A 352 -8.16 -8.35 -13.10
C VAL A 352 -7.33 -8.81 -14.31
N VAL A 353 -7.80 -8.62 -15.54
CA VAL A 353 -7.01 -8.95 -16.75
C VAL A 353 -5.70 -8.16 -16.77
N SER A 354 -5.75 -6.86 -16.44
CA SER A 354 -4.54 -6.02 -16.36
C SER A 354 -3.56 -6.53 -15.28
N LEU A 355 -4.06 -6.93 -14.11
CA LEU A 355 -3.23 -7.51 -13.04
C LEU A 355 -2.58 -8.84 -13.49
N VAL A 356 -3.34 -9.72 -14.16
CA VAL A 356 -2.82 -10.98 -14.72
C VAL A 356 -1.69 -10.69 -15.72
N ALA A 357 -1.89 -9.75 -16.63
CA ALA A 357 -0.88 -9.37 -17.62
C ALA A 357 0.39 -8.80 -16.94
N LEU A 358 0.23 -7.90 -15.96
CA LEU A 358 1.34 -7.33 -15.21
C LEU A 358 2.09 -8.38 -14.39
N THR A 359 1.38 -9.34 -13.78
CA THR A 359 2.00 -10.45 -13.04
C THR A 359 2.82 -11.34 -13.98
N GLY A 360 2.26 -11.70 -15.15
CA GLY A 360 2.99 -12.45 -16.18
C GLY A 360 4.25 -11.72 -16.65
N LEU A 361 4.15 -10.42 -16.91
CA LEU A 361 5.30 -9.58 -17.29
C LEU A 361 6.34 -9.48 -16.17
N SER A 362 5.90 -9.35 -14.92
CA SER A 362 6.78 -9.32 -13.73
C SER A 362 7.59 -10.62 -13.61
N LEU A 363 6.94 -11.78 -13.70
CA LEU A 363 7.60 -13.09 -13.67
C LEU A 363 8.60 -13.25 -14.82
N LEU A 364 8.26 -12.76 -16.01
CA LEU A 364 9.15 -12.81 -17.18
C LEU A 364 10.38 -11.91 -16.98
N ARG A 365 10.18 -10.65 -16.51
CA ARG A 365 11.27 -9.72 -16.24
C ARG A 365 12.19 -10.24 -15.12
N HIS A 366 11.61 -10.84 -14.07
CA HIS A 366 12.39 -11.46 -12.99
C HIS A 366 13.26 -12.60 -13.50
N ARG A 367 12.70 -13.56 -14.27
CA ARG A 367 13.45 -14.66 -14.87
C ARG A 367 14.59 -14.19 -15.79
N ARG A 368 14.40 -13.05 -16.47
CA ARG A 368 15.43 -12.47 -17.35
C ARG A 368 16.44 -11.61 -16.60
N GLY A 369 16.25 -11.33 -15.30
CA GLY A 369 17.11 -10.45 -14.51
C GLY A 369 17.14 -9.00 -15.01
N THR A 370 16.01 -8.51 -15.56
CA THR A 370 15.92 -7.16 -16.13
C THR A 370 15.17 -6.17 -15.25
N ILE A 371 14.89 -6.55 -14.00
CA ILE A 371 14.15 -5.67 -13.08
C ILE A 371 15.11 -4.63 -12.51
N THR A 372 14.74 -3.35 -12.70
CA THR A 372 15.43 -2.21 -12.10
C THR A 372 14.45 -1.30 -11.40
N TRP A 373 14.89 -0.56 -10.38
CA TRP A 373 14.08 0.44 -9.70
C TRP A 373 14.93 1.66 -9.32
N LYS A 374 14.47 2.86 -9.72
CA LYS A 374 15.18 4.13 -9.46
C LYS A 374 16.68 4.06 -9.81
N GLY A 375 17.00 3.42 -10.95
CA GLY A 375 18.38 3.27 -11.47
C GLY A 375 19.20 2.15 -10.81
N ARG A 376 18.64 1.37 -9.88
CA ARG A 376 19.32 0.22 -9.24
C ARG A 376 18.74 -1.11 -9.73
N ALA A 377 19.59 -2.08 -10.02
CA ALA A 377 19.16 -3.45 -10.29
C ALA A 377 18.63 -4.10 -9.01
N LEU A 378 17.52 -4.85 -9.09
CA LEU A 378 17.02 -5.65 -7.99
C LEU A 378 17.62 -7.06 -8.01
N PRO A 379 17.76 -7.70 -6.82
CA PRO A 379 18.30 -9.06 -6.73
C PRO A 379 17.42 -10.06 -7.52
N ARG A 380 18.09 -11.14 -7.99
CA ARG A 380 17.44 -12.26 -8.72
C ARG A 380 16.81 -13.24 -7.75
#